data_072a8cb26f0ff36bf0a556e289d9dac1
#
_entry.id   072a8cb26f0ff36bf0a556e289d9dac1
#
_cell.length_a   1.000
_cell.length_b   1.000
_cell.length_c   1.000
_cell.angle_alpha   90.00
_cell.angle_beta   90.00
_cell.angle_gamma   90.00
#
_symmetry.space_group_name_H-M   'P 1'
#
loop_
_entity.id
_entity.type
_entity.pdbx_description
1 polymer ?
#
loop_
_entity_poly.entity_id
_entity_poly.type
_entity_poly.pdbx_seq_one_letter_code
_entity_poly.pdbx_strand_id
1 'polypeptide(L)'
;MVPNAEIVTIDRNPEMIDLAQKNLDKYDHRNQIILKEGDAADILRELSGPFDVIFMDSAKSKYIEFLPIALDLLSENGVILMDDIFQGGEILTPIMEIKRNQRALERGLRKLFDEVLDNPRYLTSILPLGDGLLMIKKA
;
A
#
# COMPACT_ATOMS: atom_id res chain seq x y z
N MET A 1 12.06 16.97 3.98
CA MET A 1 12.44 15.66 3.41
C MET A 1 13.78 15.25 3.98
N VAL A 2 13.97 13.98 4.35
CA VAL A 2 15.24 13.49 4.92
C VAL A 2 16.32 13.62 3.83
N PRO A 3 17.51 14.18 4.14
CA PRO A 3 18.62 14.18 3.19
C PRO A 3 18.94 12.75 2.75
N ASN A 4 19.11 12.55 1.46
CA ASN A 4 19.41 11.24 0.83
C ASN A 4 18.26 10.20 0.86
N ALA A 5 17.02 10.59 1.16
CA ALA A 5 15.88 9.72 0.93
C ALA A 5 15.63 9.58 -0.58
N GLU A 6 15.28 8.37 -1.02
CA GLU A 6 14.78 8.09 -2.36
C GLU A 6 13.35 7.59 -2.24
N ILE A 7 12.47 8.07 -3.10
CA ILE A 7 11.06 7.69 -3.12
C ILE A 7 10.72 7.18 -4.51
N VAL A 8 10.17 5.98 -4.59
CA VAL A 8 9.54 5.48 -5.81
C VAL A 8 8.03 5.57 -5.63
N THR A 9 7.35 6.27 -6.53
CA THR A 9 5.89 6.36 -6.54
C THR A 9 5.34 5.82 -7.85
N ILE A 10 4.20 5.11 -7.77
CA ILE A 10 3.59 4.41 -8.90
C ILE A 10 2.16 4.88 -9.04
N ASP A 11 1.77 5.26 -10.24
CA ASP A 11 0.37 5.48 -10.61
C ASP A 11 0.14 4.99 -12.04
N ARG A 12 -1.09 4.62 -12.37
CA ARG A 12 -1.50 4.21 -13.72
C ARG A 12 -2.41 5.21 -14.41
N ASN A 13 -2.88 6.22 -13.67
CA ASN A 13 -3.79 7.24 -14.21
C ASN A 13 -2.98 8.35 -14.88
N PRO A 14 -3.07 8.54 -16.22
CA PRO A 14 -2.30 9.56 -16.93
C PRO A 14 -2.51 10.97 -16.40
N GLU A 15 -3.72 11.32 -15.97
CA GLU A 15 -4.01 12.66 -15.42
C GLU A 15 -3.29 12.88 -14.08
N MET A 16 -3.21 11.84 -13.24
CA MET A 16 -2.48 11.89 -11.97
C MET A 16 -0.97 11.93 -12.21
N ILE A 17 -0.47 11.19 -13.18
CA ILE A 17 0.94 11.23 -13.62
C ILE A 17 1.32 12.64 -14.08
N ASP A 18 0.53 13.25 -14.97
CA ASP A 18 0.78 14.61 -15.45
C ASP A 18 0.78 15.64 -14.31
N LEU A 19 -0.15 15.51 -13.37
CA LEU A 19 -0.22 16.38 -12.21
C LEU A 19 0.98 16.18 -11.26
N ALA A 20 1.33 14.92 -11.01
CA ALA A 20 2.49 14.56 -10.20
C ALA A 20 3.77 15.13 -10.82
N GLN A 21 3.99 14.93 -12.13
CA GLN A 21 5.18 15.43 -12.81
C GLN A 21 5.31 16.96 -12.70
N LYS A 22 4.23 17.71 -12.91
CA LYS A 22 4.23 19.18 -12.72
C LYS A 22 4.61 19.60 -11.30
N ASN A 23 4.19 18.82 -10.30
CA ASN A 23 4.55 19.09 -8.91
C ASN A 23 6.01 18.72 -8.62
N LEU A 24 6.50 17.62 -9.18
CA LEU A 24 7.90 17.21 -9.05
C LEU A 24 8.83 18.25 -9.66
N ASP A 25 8.55 18.71 -10.88
CA ASP A 25 9.33 19.74 -11.57
C ASP A 25 9.42 21.03 -10.73
N LYS A 26 8.38 21.33 -9.96
CA LYS A 26 8.31 22.54 -9.13
C LYS A 26 8.96 22.38 -7.76
N TYR A 27 8.86 21.20 -7.13
CA TYR A 27 9.15 21.03 -5.70
C TYR A 27 10.25 20.00 -5.41
N ASP A 28 10.53 19.04 -6.30
CA ASP A 28 11.59 18.06 -6.08
C ASP A 28 12.95 18.55 -6.56
N HIS A 29 13.45 19.61 -5.91
CA HIS A 29 14.73 20.24 -6.26
C HIS A 29 15.96 19.33 -6.07
N ARG A 30 15.79 18.15 -5.46
CA ARG A 30 16.86 17.18 -5.18
C ARG A 30 16.80 15.94 -6.04
N ASN A 31 15.78 15.83 -6.90
CA ASN A 31 15.50 14.65 -7.71
C ASN A 31 15.45 13.37 -6.86
N GLN A 32 14.73 13.43 -5.74
CA GLN A 32 14.60 12.32 -4.79
C GLN A 32 13.41 11.41 -5.09
N ILE A 33 12.54 11.82 -6.02
CA ILE A 33 11.28 11.13 -6.33
C ILE A 33 11.33 10.57 -7.74
N ILE A 34 11.18 9.26 -7.85
CA ILE A 34 11.08 8.52 -9.12
C ILE A 34 9.61 8.19 -9.36
N LEU A 35 8.99 8.85 -10.34
CA LEU A 35 7.62 8.59 -10.74
C LEU A 35 7.61 7.49 -11.81
N LYS A 36 6.86 6.42 -11.57
CA LYS A 36 6.66 5.29 -12.51
C LYS A 36 5.20 5.23 -12.94
N GLU A 37 4.97 5.33 -14.24
CA GLU A 37 3.65 5.15 -14.85
C GLU A 37 3.42 3.68 -15.18
N GLY A 38 2.30 3.09 -14.70
CA GLY A 38 1.90 1.73 -15.04
C GLY A 38 1.12 1.03 -13.96
N ASP A 39 0.78 -0.23 -14.24
CA ASP A 39 0.09 -1.07 -13.24
C ASP A 39 1.06 -1.46 -12.11
N ALA A 40 0.61 -1.27 -10.87
CA ALA A 40 1.43 -1.57 -9.70
C ALA A 40 1.82 -3.05 -9.63
N ALA A 41 0.99 -3.97 -10.12
CA ALA A 41 1.30 -5.40 -10.12
C ALA A 41 2.50 -5.74 -11.02
N ASP A 42 2.69 -5.00 -12.10
CA ASP A 42 3.81 -5.21 -13.02
C ASP A 42 5.06 -4.51 -12.49
N ILE A 43 4.93 -3.23 -12.13
CA ILE A 43 6.07 -2.43 -11.67
C ILE A 43 6.67 -2.99 -10.38
N LEU A 44 5.86 -3.44 -9.41
CA LEU A 44 6.37 -4.00 -8.15
C LEU A 44 7.30 -5.20 -8.38
N ARG A 45 7.08 -6.01 -9.41
CA ARG A 45 7.94 -7.16 -9.75
C ARG A 45 9.28 -6.76 -10.36
N GLU A 46 9.36 -5.55 -10.90
CA GLU A 46 10.56 -4.99 -11.52
C GLU A 46 11.42 -4.18 -10.53
N LEU A 47 10.84 -3.82 -9.38
CA LEU A 47 11.56 -3.06 -8.37
C LEU A 47 12.61 -3.92 -7.67
N SER A 48 13.69 -3.28 -7.28
CA SER A 48 14.73 -3.85 -6.43
C SER A 48 14.74 -3.11 -5.11
N GLY A 49 14.59 -3.86 -4.01
CA GLY A 49 14.69 -3.33 -2.66
C GLY A 49 16.16 -3.20 -2.18
N PRO A 50 16.40 -2.96 -0.89
CA PRO A 50 15.35 -2.87 0.14
C PRO A 50 14.72 -1.48 0.26
N PHE A 51 13.44 -1.43 0.66
CA PHE A 51 12.74 -0.21 1.04
C PHE A 51 12.47 -0.19 2.55
N ASP A 52 12.69 0.96 3.20
CA ASP A 52 12.46 1.12 4.64
C ASP A 52 10.99 1.37 4.96
N VAL A 53 10.25 1.98 4.03
CA VAL A 53 8.81 2.23 4.15
C VAL A 53 8.15 1.90 2.80
N ILE A 54 7.08 1.10 2.86
CA ILE A 54 6.20 0.84 1.72
C ILE A 54 4.81 1.30 2.10
N PHE A 55 4.30 2.33 1.42
CA PHE A 55 2.96 2.85 1.62
C PHE A 55 2.04 2.39 0.49
N MET A 56 0.94 1.75 0.84
CA MET A 56 -0.05 1.25 -0.11
C MET A 56 -1.36 2.01 0.06
N ASP A 57 -1.73 2.76 -0.97
CA ASP A 57 -3.02 3.40 -1.14
C ASP A 57 -3.52 3.15 -2.57
N SER A 58 -3.90 1.91 -2.85
CA SER A 58 -4.31 1.45 -4.16
C SER A 58 -5.61 0.64 -4.09
N ALA A 59 -5.90 -0.19 -5.10
CA ALA A 59 -7.05 -1.09 -5.06
C ALA A 59 -6.96 -2.07 -3.89
N LYS A 60 -7.74 -1.84 -2.85
CA LYS A 60 -7.73 -2.59 -1.56
C LYS A 60 -7.90 -4.10 -1.74
N SER A 61 -8.69 -4.52 -2.75
CA SER A 61 -8.82 -5.94 -3.11
C SER A 61 -7.51 -6.61 -3.54
N LYS A 62 -6.49 -5.82 -3.88
CA LYS A 62 -5.18 -6.28 -4.34
C LYS A 62 -4.12 -6.32 -3.23
N TYR A 63 -4.39 -5.78 -2.06
CA TYR A 63 -3.42 -5.73 -0.97
C TYR A 63 -2.86 -7.11 -0.60
N ILE A 64 -3.73 -8.13 -0.54
CA ILE A 64 -3.30 -9.51 -0.27
C ILE A 64 -2.38 -10.08 -1.36
N GLU A 65 -2.56 -9.66 -2.61
CA GLU A 65 -1.70 -10.08 -3.73
C GLU A 65 -0.36 -9.35 -3.71
N PHE A 66 -0.34 -8.08 -3.28
CA PHE A 66 0.87 -7.27 -3.22
C PHE A 66 1.72 -7.53 -1.96
N LEU A 67 1.11 -8.02 -0.89
CA LEU A 67 1.79 -8.25 0.39
C LEU A 67 3.07 -9.09 0.25
N PRO A 68 3.09 -10.27 -0.40
CA PRO A 68 4.32 -11.07 -0.52
C PRO A 68 5.43 -10.32 -1.27
N ILE A 69 5.09 -9.60 -2.34
CA ILE A 69 6.07 -8.82 -3.12
C ILE A 69 6.62 -7.67 -2.27
N ALA A 70 5.74 -6.98 -1.55
CA ALA A 70 6.15 -5.89 -0.65
C ALA A 70 7.05 -6.39 0.48
N LEU A 71 6.78 -7.57 1.04
CA LEU A 71 7.63 -8.19 2.06
C LEU A 71 9.01 -8.55 1.51
N ASP A 72 9.11 -9.02 0.26
CA ASP A 72 10.39 -9.30 -0.38
C ASP A 72 11.20 -8.02 -0.64
N LEU A 73 10.52 -6.92 -0.96
CA LEU A 73 11.12 -5.61 -1.18
C LEU A 73 11.43 -4.85 0.13
N LEU A 74 10.87 -5.26 1.26
CA LEU A 74 11.00 -4.56 2.53
C LEU A 74 12.35 -4.85 3.19
N SER A 75 13.01 -3.82 3.71
CA SER A 75 14.21 -3.97 4.54
C SER A 75 13.90 -4.72 5.85
N GLU A 76 14.91 -5.22 6.53
CA GLU A 76 14.76 -6.01 7.77
C GLU A 76 14.00 -5.24 8.85
N ASN A 77 14.26 -3.94 8.99
CA ASN A 77 13.60 -3.07 9.96
C ASN A 77 12.49 -2.21 9.34
N GLY A 78 12.14 -2.48 8.10
CA GLY A 78 11.15 -1.71 7.35
C GLY A 78 9.72 -1.90 7.84
N VAL A 79 8.84 -1.04 7.35
CA VAL A 79 7.41 -1.07 7.66
C VAL A 79 6.57 -0.94 6.40
N ILE A 80 5.53 -1.77 6.31
CA ILE A 80 4.46 -1.62 5.31
C ILE A 80 3.30 -0.90 5.99
N LEU A 81 2.75 0.11 5.32
CA LEU A 81 1.57 0.85 5.72
C LEU A 81 0.51 0.70 4.64
N MET A 82 -0.69 0.24 5.01
CA MET A 82 -1.83 0.08 4.10
C MET A 82 -2.98 0.96 4.56
N ASP A 83 -3.45 1.84 3.71
CA ASP A 83 -4.46 2.85 4.03
C ASP A 83 -5.88 2.39 3.71
N ASP A 84 -6.88 3.07 4.32
CA ASP A 84 -8.32 2.87 4.12
C ASP A 84 -8.79 1.43 4.33
N ILE A 85 -8.34 0.79 5.39
CA ILE A 85 -8.66 -0.62 5.66
C ILE A 85 -10.05 -0.85 6.25
N PHE A 86 -10.73 0.19 6.77
CA PHE A 86 -12.05 0.03 7.39
C PHE A 86 -13.21 0.16 6.40
N GLN A 87 -13.01 0.83 5.27
CA GLN A 87 -14.02 1.05 4.23
C GLN A 87 -15.33 1.63 4.81
N GLY A 88 -15.21 2.73 5.58
CA GLY A 88 -16.35 3.34 6.26
C GLY A 88 -17.02 2.43 7.30
N GLY A 89 -16.32 1.42 7.80
CA GLY A 89 -16.83 0.43 8.74
C GLY A 89 -17.43 -0.83 8.10
N GLU A 90 -17.48 -0.93 6.77
CA GLU A 90 -18.02 -2.11 6.06
C GLU A 90 -17.28 -3.40 6.41
N ILE A 91 -16.00 -3.32 6.82
CA ILE A 91 -15.21 -4.47 7.25
C ILE A 91 -15.84 -5.26 8.41
N LEU A 92 -16.65 -4.60 9.24
CA LEU A 92 -17.37 -5.22 10.35
C LEU A 92 -18.75 -5.79 9.95
N THR A 93 -19.22 -5.46 8.75
CA THR A 93 -20.54 -5.87 8.26
C THR A 93 -20.49 -7.28 7.67
N PRO A 94 -21.48 -8.18 7.95
CA PRO A 94 -21.54 -9.49 7.31
C PRO A 94 -21.49 -9.36 5.77
N ILE A 95 -20.65 -10.17 5.10
CA ILE A 95 -20.40 -10.06 3.66
C ILE A 95 -21.67 -10.13 2.79
N MET A 96 -22.70 -10.82 3.28
CA MET A 96 -23.98 -10.96 2.57
C MET A 96 -24.82 -9.68 2.60
N GLU A 97 -24.60 -8.80 3.56
CA GLU A 97 -25.27 -7.50 3.72
C GLU A 97 -24.59 -6.40 2.94
N ILE A 98 -23.33 -6.62 2.52
CA ILE A 98 -22.56 -5.69 1.72
C ILE A 98 -23.04 -5.69 0.27
N LYS A 99 -23.05 -4.53 -0.37
CA LYS A 99 -23.42 -4.37 -1.78
C LYS A 99 -22.58 -5.30 -2.66
N ARG A 100 -23.20 -5.95 -3.65
CA ARG A 100 -22.56 -6.98 -4.48
C ARG A 100 -21.25 -6.50 -5.15
N ASN A 101 -21.21 -5.26 -5.59
CA ASN A 101 -20.03 -4.67 -6.24
C ASN A 101 -18.85 -4.39 -5.26
N GLN A 102 -19.10 -4.32 -3.95
CA GLN A 102 -18.07 -4.11 -2.93
C GLN A 102 -17.55 -5.42 -2.31
N ARG A 103 -18.26 -6.53 -2.49
CA ARG A 103 -17.90 -7.82 -1.88
C ARG A 103 -16.52 -8.36 -2.28
N ALA A 104 -16.05 -8.05 -3.48
CA ALA A 104 -14.71 -8.49 -3.93
C ALA A 104 -13.61 -7.77 -3.13
N LEU A 105 -13.77 -6.48 -2.92
CA LEU A 105 -12.88 -5.66 -2.11
C LEU A 105 -12.85 -6.17 -0.67
N GLU A 106 -14.03 -6.33 -0.05
CA GLU A 106 -14.16 -6.81 1.32
C GLU A 106 -13.56 -8.20 1.53
N ARG A 107 -13.74 -9.11 0.58
CA ARG A 107 -13.11 -10.43 0.62
C ARG A 107 -11.58 -10.34 0.57
N GLY A 108 -11.05 -9.40 -0.22
CA GLY A 108 -9.61 -9.15 -0.30
C GLY A 108 -9.05 -8.66 1.04
N LEU A 109 -9.69 -7.67 1.66
CA LEU A 109 -9.30 -7.15 2.96
C LEU A 109 -9.40 -8.20 4.08
N ARG A 110 -10.48 -8.98 4.12
CA ARG A 110 -10.62 -10.06 5.12
C ARG A 110 -9.53 -11.12 5.00
N LYS A 111 -9.21 -11.53 3.77
CA LYS A 111 -8.08 -12.44 3.53
C LYS A 111 -6.74 -11.84 3.99
N LEU A 112 -6.55 -10.53 3.79
CA LEU A 112 -5.37 -9.83 4.28
C LEU A 112 -5.32 -9.89 5.82
N PHE A 113 -6.42 -9.60 6.50
CA PHE A 113 -6.48 -9.67 7.95
C PHE A 113 -6.25 -11.10 8.47
N ASP A 114 -6.87 -12.10 7.85
CA ASP A 114 -6.66 -13.52 8.19
C ASP A 114 -5.19 -13.94 8.02
N GLU A 115 -4.48 -13.36 7.04
CA GLU A 115 -3.06 -13.64 6.80
C GLU A 115 -2.14 -12.97 7.81
N VAL A 116 -2.44 -11.72 8.23
CA VAL A 116 -1.46 -10.91 8.98
C VAL A 116 -1.77 -10.77 10.46
N LEU A 117 -3.05 -10.87 10.88
CA LEU A 117 -3.43 -10.82 12.28
C LEU A 117 -3.14 -12.18 12.92
N ASP A 118 -2.60 -12.16 14.13
CA ASP A 118 -2.22 -13.36 14.88
C ASP A 118 -1.19 -14.28 14.19
N ASN A 119 -0.52 -13.79 13.14
CA ASN A 119 0.52 -14.52 12.45
C ASN A 119 1.90 -14.20 13.05
N PRO A 120 2.62 -15.19 13.63
CA PRO A 120 3.89 -14.94 14.32
C PRO A 120 5.02 -14.46 13.41
N ARG A 121 4.85 -14.50 12.07
CA ARG A 121 5.81 -13.95 11.12
C ARG A 121 5.79 -12.44 11.03
N TYR A 122 4.75 -11.80 11.58
CA TYR A 122 4.53 -10.36 11.46
C TYR A 122 4.26 -9.70 12.81
N LEU A 123 4.74 -8.49 12.97
CA LEU A 123 4.30 -7.56 14.00
C LEU A 123 3.27 -6.63 13.33
N THR A 124 2.01 -6.81 13.70
CA THR A 124 0.89 -6.12 13.06
C THR A 124 0.20 -5.18 14.04
N SER A 125 -0.14 -3.98 13.57
CA SER A 125 -0.91 -3.00 14.35
C SER A 125 -1.95 -2.34 13.46
N ILE A 126 -3.16 -2.17 13.99
CA ILE A 126 -4.23 -1.40 13.37
C ILE A 126 -4.33 -0.05 14.08
N LEU A 127 -4.17 1.02 13.33
CA LEU A 127 -4.25 2.38 13.83
C LEU A 127 -5.56 3.02 13.35
N PRO A 128 -6.41 3.52 14.26
CA PRO A 128 -7.68 4.16 13.90
C PRO A 128 -7.46 5.61 13.46
N LEU A 129 -6.66 5.80 12.41
CA LEU A 129 -6.38 7.08 11.77
C LEU A 129 -7.12 7.13 10.44
N GLY A 130 -7.87 8.20 10.17
CA GLY A 130 -8.69 8.30 8.96
C GLY A 130 -9.68 7.15 8.85
N ASP A 131 -9.67 6.44 7.71
CA ASP A 131 -10.46 5.21 7.49
C ASP A 131 -9.66 3.93 7.82
N GLY A 132 -8.75 4.04 8.77
CA GLY A 132 -7.93 2.94 9.30
C GLY A 132 -6.65 2.69 8.53
N LEU A 133 -5.56 2.56 9.29
CA LEU A 133 -4.22 2.27 8.77
C LEU A 133 -3.73 0.94 9.36
N LEU A 134 -3.36 0.00 8.48
CA LEU A 134 -2.72 -1.25 8.87
C LEU A 134 -1.20 -1.11 8.74
N MET A 135 -0.49 -1.39 9.82
CA MET A 135 0.96 -1.41 9.87
C MET A 135 1.47 -2.85 10.01
N ILE A 136 2.42 -3.24 9.18
CA ILE A 136 3.00 -4.60 9.17
C ILE A 136 4.53 -4.47 9.16
N LYS A 137 5.19 -5.24 10.03
CA LYS A 137 6.64 -5.46 10.03
C LYS A 137 6.95 -6.94 10.03
N LYS A 138 8.12 -7.33 9.55
CA LYS A 138 8.68 -8.67 9.80
C LYS A 138 8.94 -8.85 11.29
N ALA A 139 8.62 -10.02 11.85
CA ALA A 139 8.87 -10.34 13.26
C ALA A 139 10.32 -10.72 13.51
#